data_29846a3e370cce73757d6e40dc21d9a5
#
_entry.id   29846a3e370cce73757d6e40dc21d9a5
#
_cell.length_a   1.000
_cell.length_b   1.000
_cell.length_c   1.000
_cell.angle_alpha   90.00
_cell.angle_beta   90.00
_cell.angle_gamma   90.00
#
_symmetry.space_group_name_H-M   'P 1'
#
loop_
_entity.id
_entity.type
_entity.pdbx_description
1 polymer ?
#
loop_
_entity_poly.entity_id
_entity_poly.type
_entity_poly.pdbx_seq_one_letter_code
_entity_poly.pdbx_strand_id
1 'polypeptide(L)'
;MSDTPAERALIIDDGSPCALVATLLEQAPEGITLWSMGAGDARASASRRRVALLGLAGVERIDAAMGLDDERTAGVESARLLLAAGAAAIRLGAARLVWPVALGDDLRAMGAAADRVRAVERLLDLETDPDTKPLRFDLPLLDLTLEQVADLAIDLDAPAEGAWWCEHEGAGPCGACPSCESWQRALQQARFGVAGTRAKAGA
;
A
#
# COMPACT_ATOMS: atom_id res chain seq x y z
N MET A 1 -10.17 31.28 0.80
CA MET A 1 -9.88 29.85 0.82
C MET A 1 -8.49 29.71 0.22
N SER A 2 -7.48 29.35 1.03
CA SER A 2 -6.10 29.20 0.55
C SER A 2 -6.04 27.91 -0.27
N ASP A 3 -5.81 28.07 -1.56
CA ASP A 3 -5.57 26.98 -2.50
C ASP A 3 -4.14 26.45 -2.25
N THR A 4 -3.96 25.69 -1.17
CA THR A 4 -2.69 24.99 -0.94
C THR A 4 -2.68 23.83 -1.94
N PRO A 5 -1.73 23.78 -2.88
CA PRO A 5 -1.66 22.67 -3.82
C PRO A 5 -1.57 21.36 -3.05
N ALA A 6 -2.36 20.37 -3.46
CA ALA A 6 -2.35 19.04 -2.85
C ALA A 6 -0.91 18.50 -2.82
N GLU A 7 -0.45 18.08 -1.63
CA GLU A 7 0.89 17.53 -1.49
C GLU A 7 0.98 16.23 -2.31
N ARG A 8 1.97 16.15 -3.20
CA ARG A 8 2.20 14.94 -3.99
C ARG A 8 2.59 13.77 -3.10
N ALA A 9 1.95 12.62 -3.33
CA ALA A 9 2.22 11.37 -2.63
C ALA A 9 2.73 10.30 -3.61
N LEU A 10 3.77 9.58 -3.21
CA LEU A 10 4.18 8.34 -3.86
C LEU A 10 3.66 7.16 -3.03
N ILE A 11 2.91 6.25 -3.63
CA ILE A 11 2.40 5.06 -2.95
C ILE A 11 3.17 3.84 -3.44
N ILE A 12 3.75 3.07 -2.52
CA ILE A 12 4.35 1.77 -2.84
C ILE A 12 3.23 0.82 -3.24
N ASP A 13 3.26 0.35 -4.48
CA ASP A 13 2.21 -0.49 -5.05
C ASP A 13 2.75 -1.88 -5.38
N ASP A 14 2.43 -2.82 -4.54
CA ASP A 14 2.71 -4.26 -4.72
C ASP A 14 1.55 -5.01 -5.41
N GLY A 15 0.54 -4.29 -5.88
CA GLY A 15 -0.66 -4.85 -6.47
C GLY A 15 -1.70 -5.36 -5.47
N SER A 16 -1.41 -5.33 -4.16
CA SER A 16 -2.27 -5.89 -3.11
C SER A 16 -3.54 -5.09 -2.84
N PRO A 17 -4.51 -5.67 -2.11
CA PRO A 17 -5.66 -4.94 -1.58
C PRO A 17 -5.28 -3.79 -0.65
N CYS A 18 -4.22 -3.94 0.16
CA CYS A 18 -3.73 -2.87 1.03
C CYS A 18 -3.29 -1.64 0.23
N ALA A 19 -2.56 -1.85 -0.87
CA ALA A 19 -2.17 -0.76 -1.76
C ALA A 19 -3.39 -0.09 -2.43
N LEU A 20 -4.42 -0.86 -2.80
CA LEU A 20 -5.67 -0.31 -3.33
C LEU A 20 -6.39 0.56 -2.29
N VAL A 21 -6.58 0.04 -1.07
CA VAL A 21 -7.24 0.79 0.01
C VAL A 21 -6.46 2.06 0.37
N ALA A 22 -5.14 1.97 0.53
CA ALA A 22 -4.30 3.14 0.80
C ALA A 22 -4.41 4.20 -0.31
N THR A 23 -4.53 3.78 -1.57
CA THR A 23 -4.74 4.69 -2.70
C THR A 23 -6.10 5.39 -2.62
N LEU A 24 -7.16 4.68 -2.23
CA LEU A 24 -8.51 5.24 -2.11
C LEU A 24 -8.68 6.16 -0.90
N LEU A 25 -7.86 6.01 0.13
CA LEU A 25 -7.84 6.91 1.29
C LEU A 25 -7.26 8.30 0.96
N GLU A 26 -6.52 8.43 -0.14
CA GLU A 26 -6.00 9.71 -0.58
C GLU A 26 -7.11 10.57 -1.21
N GLN A 27 -7.22 11.82 -0.74
CA GLN A 27 -8.32 12.72 -1.14
C GLN A 27 -8.11 13.43 -2.49
N ALA A 28 -6.87 13.42 -3.01
CA ALA A 28 -6.50 14.14 -4.21
C ALA A 28 -5.80 13.21 -5.22
N PRO A 29 -6.56 12.48 -6.05
CA PRO A 29 -6.00 11.49 -6.97
C PRO A 29 -4.98 12.07 -7.96
N GLU A 30 -5.12 13.33 -8.36
CA GLU A 30 -4.17 14.04 -9.24
C GLU A 30 -2.79 14.23 -8.63
N GLY A 31 -2.67 14.15 -7.31
CA GLY A 31 -1.41 14.23 -6.56
C GLY A 31 -0.74 12.87 -6.31
N ILE A 32 -1.36 11.76 -6.76
CA ILE A 32 -0.89 10.41 -6.48
C ILE A 32 -0.05 9.88 -7.63
N THR A 33 1.11 9.31 -7.29
CA THR A 33 1.90 8.46 -8.19
C THR A 33 2.03 7.08 -7.56
N LEU A 34 1.64 6.03 -8.29
CA LEU A 34 1.86 4.65 -7.87
C LEU A 34 3.26 4.20 -8.28
N TRP A 35 4.02 3.68 -7.32
CA TRP A 35 5.33 3.11 -7.52
C TRP A 35 5.24 1.58 -7.48
N SER A 36 5.06 0.99 -8.66
CA SER A 36 4.85 -0.44 -8.81
C SER A 36 6.15 -1.23 -8.62
N MET A 37 6.10 -2.25 -7.80
CA MET A 37 7.23 -3.12 -7.47
C MET A 37 7.57 -4.16 -8.53
N GLY A 38 6.88 -4.21 -9.65
CA GLY A 38 7.21 -5.10 -10.77
C GLY A 38 7.15 -6.61 -10.46
N ALA A 39 6.55 -7.01 -9.36
CA ALA A 39 6.46 -8.41 -8.94
C ALA A 39 5.34 -9.12 -9.72
N GLY A 40 5.71 -9.87 -10.76
CA GLY A 40 4.82 -10.71 -11.54
C GLY A 40 3.81 -9.96 -12.43
N ASP A 41 3.34 -10.64 -13.48
CA ASP A 41 2.43 -10.02 -14.47
C ASP A 41 1.04 -9.71 -13.92
N ALA A 42 0.52 -10.53 -13.01
CA ALA A 42 -0.81 -10.34 -12.43
C ALA A 42 -0.87 -9.13 -11.49
N ARG A 43 0.13 -8.95 -10.62
CA ARG A 43 0.24 -7.78 -9.72
C ARG A 43 0.48 -6.50 -10.50
N ALA A 44 1.39 -6.50 -11.47
CA ALA A 44 1.62 -5.38 -12.36
C ALA A 44 0.38 -5.02 -13.20
N SER A 45 -0.42 -6.03 -13.58
CA SER A 45 -1.69 -5.82 -14.27
C SER A 45 -2.75 -5.22 -13.35
N ALA A 46 -2.83 -5.62 -12.08
CA ALA A 46 -3.69 -5.02 -11.07
C ALA A 46 -3.34 -3.54 -10.86
N SER A 47 -2.06 -3.22 -10.72
CA SER A 47 -1.54 -1.84 -10.63
C SER A 47 -1.98 -1.00 -11.84
N ARG A 48 -1.78 -1.49 -13.07
CA ARG A 48 -2.20 -0.77 -14.30
C ARG A 48 -3.72 -0.57 -14.35
N ARG A 49 -4.51 -1.57 -13.96
CA ARG A 49 -5.96 -1.43 -13.88
C ARG A 49 -6.38 -0.39 -12.86
N ARG A 50 -5.72 -0.36 -11.70
CA ARG A 50 -5.95 0.66 -10.65
C ARG A 50 -5.73 2.07 -11.18
N VAL A 51 -4.62 2.30 -11.87
CA VAL A 51 -4.33 3.59 -12.51
C VAL A 51 -5.47 4.01 -13.44
N ALA A 52 -5.93 3.11 -14.30
CA ALA A 52 -7.00 3.39 -15.24
C ALA A 52 -8.36 3.63 -14.56
N LEU A 53 -8.71 2.81 -13.54
CA LEU A 53 -9.99 2.91 -12.82
C LEU A 53 -10.08 4.17 -11.97
N LEU A 54 -8.97 4.59 -11.37
CA LEU A 54 -8.94 5.73 -10.43
C LEU A 54 -8.46 7.03 -11.07
N GLY A 55 -8.11 7.03 -12.37
CA GLY A 55 -7.64 8.23 -13.09
C GLY A 55 -6.33 8.80 -12.55
N LEU A 56 -5.40 7.94 -12.08
CA LEU A 56 -4.16 8.36 -11.44
C LEU A 56 -3.13 8.91 -12.44
N ALA A 57 -2.25 9.79 -11.95
CA ALA A 57 -1.30 10.54 -12.79
C ALA A 57 -0.10 9.73 -13.31
N GLY A 58 0.14 8.51 -12.85
CA GLY A 58 1.25 7.71 -13.39
C GLY A 58 1.64 6.50 -12.54
N VAL A 59 2.38 5.61 -13.18
CA VAL A 59 3.00 4.42 -12.56
C VAL A 59 4.47 4.43 -12.91
N GLU A 60 5.34 4.52 -11.93
CA GLU A 60 6.76 4.22 -12.13
C GLU A 60 6.98 2.74 -11.80
N ARG A 61 7.50 1.99 -12.76
CA ARG A 61 7.82 0.58 -12.59
C ARG A 61 9.29 0.43 -12.24
N ILE A 62 9.59 -0.32 -11.17
CA ILE A 62 10.94 -0.79 -10.92
C ILE A 62 11.06 -2.23 -11.41
N ASP A 63 12.00 -2.44 -12.31
CA ASP A 63 12.46 -3.78 -12.69
C ASP A 63 13.52 -4.28 -11.69
N ALA A 64 13.18 -4.27 -10.41
CA ALA A 64 14.03 -4.87 -9.40
C ALA A 64 13.43 -6.23 -9.02
N ALA A 65 14.06 -7.29 -9.50
CA ALA A 65 13.94 -8.60 -8.89
C ALA A 65 14.50 -8.49 -7.46
N MET A 66 13.67 -8.03 -6.52
CA MET A 66 13.99 -8.12 -5.11
C MET A 66 13.61 -9.53 -4.69
N GLY A 67 14.62 -10.39 -4.49
CA GLY A 67 14.41 -11.72 -3.95
C GLY A 67 13.88 -11.59 -2.52
N LEU A 68 12.58 -11.74 -2.35
CA LEU A 68 11.88 -11.66 -1.06
C LEU A 68 11.81 -13.03 -0.35
N ASP A 69 12.64 -14.00 -0.77
CA ASP A 69 12.40 -15.42 -0.48
C ASP A 69 13.04 -15.92 0.81
N ASP A 70 13.73 -15.08 1.61
CA ASP A 70 14.35 -15.53 2.86
C ASP A 70 13.80 -14.73 4.06
N GLU A 71 13.10 -15.42 4.98
CA GLU A 71 12.60 -14.83 6.25
C GLU A 71 13.70 -14.13 7.06
N ARG A 72 14.97 -14.58 6.95
CA ARG A 72 16.10 -13.97 7.66
C ARG A 72 16.46 -12.60 7.11
N THR A 73 16.17 -12.34 5.85
CA THR A 73 16.48 -11.09 5.15
C THR A 73 15.27 -10.19 4.92
N ALA A 74 14.05 -10.65 5.25
CA ALA A 74 12.81 -9.89 5.01
C ALA A 74 12.85 -8.45 5.55
N GLY A 75 13.48 -8.24 6.73
CA GLY A 75 13.67 -6.90 7.29
C GLY A 75 14.62 -6.03 6.47
N VAL A 76 15.69 -6.61 5.94
CA VAL A 76 16.66 -5.92 5.08
C VAL A 76 16.03 -5.58 3.72
N GLU A 77 15.26 -6.51 3.15
CA GLU A 77 14.54 -6.30 1.90
C GLU A 77 13.50 -5.17 2.01
N SER A 78 12.76 -5.12 3.11
CA SER A 78 11.84 -4.01 3.37
C SER A 78 12.58 -2.67 3.50
N ALA A 79 13.76 -2.63 4.12
CA ALA A 79 14.55 -1.40 4.22
C ALA A 79 15.08 -0.96 2.85
N ARG A 80 15.55 -1.90 2.02
CA ARG A 80 15.97 -1.63 0.63
C ARG A 80 14.83 -1.08 -0.20
N LEU A 81 13.63 -1.68 -0.08
CA LEU A 81 12.42 -1.22 -0.73
C LEU A 81 12.12 0.23 -0.35
N LEU A 82 12.05 0.52 0.95
CA LEU A 82 11.75 1.86 1.44
C LEU A 82 12.78 2.90 1.00
N LEU A 83 14.06 2.54 1.00
CA LEU A 83 15.13 3.41 0.54
C LEU A 83 15.00 3.71 -0.97
N ALA A 84 14.75 2.70 -1.78
CA ALA A 84 14.55 2.85 -3.22
C ALA A 84 13.30 3.69 -3.54
N ALA A 85 12.19 3.41 -2.84
CA ALA A 85 10.94 4.18 -2.96
C ALA A 85 11.13 5.64 -2.50
N GLY A 86 11.87 5.86 -1.41
CA GLY A 86 12.19 7.19 -0.92
C GLY A 86 13.03 8.00 -1.91
N ALA A 87 14.05 7.38 -2.51
CA ALA A 87 14.83 8.01 -3.56
C ALA A 87 13.99 8.34 -4.80
N ALA A 88 13.04 7.46 -5.17
CA ALA A 88 12.08 7.73 -6.25
C ALA A 88 11.14 8.89 -5.89
N ALA A 89 10.61 8.93 -4.67
CA ALA A 89 9.75 10.01 -4.18
C ALA A 89 10.44 11.38 -4.26
N ILE A 90 11.67 11.47 -3.80
CA ILE A 90 12.49 12.70 -3.87
C ILE A 90 12.68 13.12 -5.34
N ARG A 91 13.07 12.19 -6.22
CA ARG A 91 13.28 12.46 -7.66
C ARG A 91 12.01 12.97 -8.34
N LEU A 92 10.84 12.46 -7.94
CA LEU A 92 9.53 12.85 -8.48
C LEU A 92 8.94 14.10 -7.81
N GLY A 93 9.61 14.65 -6.80
CA GLY A 93 9.14 15.80 -6.04
C GLY A 93 7.90 15.51 -5.20
N ALA A 94 7.74 14.25 -4.76
CA ALA A 94 6.71 13.88 -3.81
C ALA A 94 7.10 14.33 -2.39
N ALA A 95 6.14 14.85 -1.64
CA ALA A 95 6.34 15.27 -0.26
C ALA A 95 6.08 14.13 0.74
N ARG A 96 5.37 13.09 0.28
CA ARG A 96 4.98 11.93 1.11
C ARG A 96 5.26 10.63 0.38
N LEU A 97 5.70 9.62 1.14
CA LEU A 97 5.79 8.23 0.70
C LEU A 97 4.85 7.39 1.54
N VAL A 98 3.87 6.77 0.90
CA VAL A 98 2.88 5.91 1.55
C VAL A 98 3.31 4.46 1.44
N TRP A 99 3.50 3.80 2.58
CA TRP A 99 3.75 2.37 2.65
C TRP A 99 2.50 1.64 3.16
N PRO A 100 1.74 0.95 2.30
CA PRO A 100 0.44 0.37 2.62
C PRO A 100 0.56 -1.00 3.31
N VAL A 101 1.37 -1.09 4.37
CA VAL A 101 1.54 -2.31 5.16
C VAL A 101 0.46 -2.38 6.24
N ALA A 102 -0.17 -3.55 6.39
CA ALA A 102 -1.12 -3.86 7.45
C ALA A 102 -0.55 -5.00 8.32
N LEU A 103 -0.36 -4.75 9.61
CA LEU A 103 0.28 -5.67 10.55
C LEU A 103 -0.65 -6.09 11.70
N GLY A 104 -1.86 -5.53 11.75
CA GLY A 104 -2.87 -5.84 12.76
C GLY A 104 -2.42 -5.45 14.17
N ASP A 105 -2.55 -6.39 15.10
CA ASP A 105 -2.21 -6.23 16.50
C ASP A 105 -0.79 -6.73 16.87
N ASP A 106 0.03 -7.09 15.89
CA ASP A 106 1.44 -7.47 16.12
C ASP A 106 2.30 -6.24 16.45
N LEU A 107 2.28 -5.83 17.72
CA LEU A 107 3.04 -4.69 18.22
C LEU A 107 4.54 -4.79 17.94
N ARG A 108 5.09 -6.00 17.88
CA ARG A 108 6.51 -6.22 17.58
C ARG A 108 6.81 -5.91 16.11
N ALA A 109 5.98 -6.41 15.21
CA ALA A 109 6.11 -6.13 13.77
C ALA A 109 5.89 -4.64 13.48
N MET A 110 4.89 -4.00 14.12
CA MET A 110 4.64 -2.57 14.01
C MET A 110 5.84 -1.74 14.49
N GLY A 111 6.40 -2.07 15.67
CA GLY A 111 7.60 -1.42 16.19
C GLY A 111 8.79 -1.54 15.22
N ALA A 112 9.03 -2.74 14.70
CA ALA A 112 10.09 -2.99 13.73
C ALA A 112 9.88 -2.25 12.40
N ALA A 113 8.63 -2.10 11.93
CA ALA A 113 8.30 -1.32 10.75
C ALA A 113 8.57 0.18 10.97
N ALA A 114 8.12 0.73 12.12
CA ALA A 114 8.34 2.13 12.47
C ALA A 114 9.84 2.45 12.64
N ASP A 115 10.62 1.57 13.26
CA ASP A 115 12.07 1.77 13.43
C ASP A 115 12.79 1.73 12.08
N ARG A 116 12.36 0.86 11.17
CA ARG A 116 12.88 0.76 9.81
C ARG A 116 12.62 2.04 9.01
N VAL A 117 11.40 2.57 9.10
CA VAL A 117 11.05 3.85 8.48
C VAL A 117 11.96 4.96 9.01
N ARG A 118 12.10 5.12 10.33
CA ARG A 118 12.98 6.15 10.92
C ARG A 118 14.42 6.03 10.46
N ALA A 119 14.94 4.79 10.33
CA ALA A 119 16.30 4.57 9.85
C ALA A 119 16.46 5.00 8.39
N VAL A 120 15.48 4.71 7.54
CA VAL A 120 15.47 5.10 6.13
C VAL A 120 15.31 6.61 5.98
N GLU A 121 14.41 7.25 6.72
CA GLU A 121 14.27 8.72 6.76
C GLU A 121 15.60 9.38 7.05
N ARG A 122 16.30 8.94 8.09
CA ARG A 122 17.62 9.50 8.45
C ARG A 122 18.67 9.30 7.36
N LEU A 123 18.67 8.16 6.67
CA LEU A 123 19.58 7.93 5.55
C LEU A 123 19.30 8.86 4.38
N LEU A 124 18.01 9.05 4.05
CA LEU A 124 17.62 9.96 2.97
C LEU A 124 17.95 11.42 3.32
N ASP A 125 17.74 11.84 4.56
CA ASP A 125 18.08 13.19 5.02
C ASP A 125 19.58 13.50 4.93
N LEU A 126 20.45 12.50 5.14
CA LEU A 126 21.91 12.66 5.02
C LEU A 126 22.36 12.87 3.56
N GLU A 127 21.63 12.32 2.61
CA GLU A 127 21.97 12.33 1.18
C GLU A 127 21.22 13.43 0.40
N THR A 128 20.28 14.13 1.05
CA THR A 128 19.45 15.14 0.42
C THR A 128 19.98 16.53 0.75
N ASP A 129 19.86 17.48 -0.18
CA ASP A 129 20.22 18.88 0.02
C ASP A 129 19.46 19.45 1.24
N PRO A 130 20.12 20.14 2.18
CA PRO A 130 19.50 20.75 3.36
C PRO A 130 18.30 21.68 3.05
N ASP A 131 18.28 22.27 1.86
CA ASP A 131 17.20 23.15 1.42
C ASP A 131 15.99 22.38 0.85
N THR A 132 16.11 21.07 0.70
CA THR A 132 15.02 20.21 0.22
C THR A 132 14.05 19.88 1.36
N LYS A 133 12.74 20.04 1.13
CA LYS A 133 11.73 19.66 2.11
C LYS A 133 11.86 18.16 2.44
N PRO A 134 11.93 17.77 3.72
CA PRO A 134 12.08 16.38 4.11
C PRO A 134 10.90 15.54 3.62
N LEU A 135 11.21 14.34 3.13
CA LEU A 135 10.20 13.36 2.73
C LEU A 135 9.55 12.77 3.99
N ARG A 136 8.21 12.76 4.03
CA ARG A 136 7.45 12.16 5.12
C ARG A 136 6.97 10.76 4.73
N PHE A 137 7.12 9.81 5.64
CA PHE A 137 6.59 8.45 5.49
C PHE A 137 5.25 8.32 6.20
N ASP A 138 4.24 7.82 5.49
CA ASP A 138 2.92 7.55 6.01
C ASP A 138 2.62 6.03 5.93
N LEU A 139 2.12 5.47 7.03
CA LEU A 139 1.74 4.07 7.15
C LEU A 139 0.26 3.97 7.57
N PRO A 140 -0.68 4.29 6.66
CA PRO A 140 -2.09 4.50 7.02
C PRO A 140 -2.83 3.25 7.49
N LEU A 141 -2.28 2.05 7.22
CA LEU A 141 -2.91 0.78 7.55
C LEU A 141 -2.13 -0.02 8.60
N LEU A 142 -1.09 0.56 9.22
CA LEU A 142 -0.10 -0.16 10.02
C LEU A 142 -0.71 -1.02 11.13
N ASP A 143 -1.68 -0.48 11.85
CA ASP A 143 -2.38 -1.09 12.98
C ASP A 143 -3.68 -1.80 12.60
N LEU A 144 -4.02 -1.86 11.32
CA LEU A 144 -5.22 -2.53 10.85
C LEU A 144 -4.98 -4.01 10.61
N THR A 145 -5.95 -4.82 11.04
CA THR A 145 -6.03 -6.23 10.65
C THR A 145 -6.52 -6.36 9.20
N LEU A 146 -6.34 -7.52 8.60
CA LEU A 146 -6.78 -7.76 7.24
C LEU A 146 -8.31 -7.63 7.10
N GLU A 147 -9.05 -7.99 8.14
CA GLU A 147 -10.50 -7.81 8.22
C GLU A 147 -10.89 -6.33 8.20
N GLN A 148 -10.18 -5.49 8.95
CA GLN A 148 -10.43 -4.03 8.95
C GLN A 148 -10.06 -3.40 7.60
N VAL A 149 -9.00 -3.88 6.94
CA VAL A 149 -8.69 -3.46 5.57
C VAL A 149 -9.78 -3.88 4.59
N ALA A 150 -10.38 -5.07 4.78
CA ALA A 150 -11.51 -5.52 3.97
C ALA A 150 -12.78 -4.71 4.23
N ASP A 151 -13.06 -4.31 5.48
CA ASP A 151 -14.15 -3.38 5.82
C ASP A 151 -13.95 -2.04 5.11
N LEU A 152 -12.75 -1.46 5.17
CA LEU A 152 -12.44 -0.22 4.45
C LEU A 152 -12.59 -0.37 2.93
N ALA A 153 -12.16 -1.51 2.36
CA ALA A 153 -12.32 -1.77 0.94
C ALA A 153 -13.80 -1.77 0.52
N ILE A 154 -14.68 -2.32 1.36
CA ILE A 154 -16.15 -2.32 1.14
C ILE A 154 -16.71 -0.92 1.29
N ASP A 155 -16.35 -0.19 2.34
CA ASP A 155 -16.86 1.16 2.63
C ASP A 155 -16.42 2.19 1.57
N LEU A 156 -15.28 1.97 0.95
CA LEU A 156 -14.73 2.81 -0.12
C LEU A 156 -15.17 2.36 -1.53
N ASP A 157 -16.08 1.37 -1.64
CA ASP A 157 -16.50 0.78 -2.93
C ASP A 157 -15.29 0.39 -3.80
N ALA A 158 -14.25 -0.21 -3.18
CA ALA A 158 -13.00 -0.51 -3.85
C ALA A 158 -13.18 -1.49 -5.03
N PRO A 159 -12.71 -1.15 -6.24
CA PRO A 159 -12.84 -2.02 -7.40
C PRO A 159 -11.94 -3.26 -7.26
N ALA A 160 -12.54 -4.44 -7.12
CA ALA A 160 -11.81 -5.69 -6.88
C ALA A 160 -10.77 -6.01 -7.97
N GLU A 161 -11.05 -5.62 -9.23
CA GLU A 161 -10.13 -5.78 -10.37
C GLU A 161 -8.87 -4.91 -10.27
N GLY A 162 -8.88 -3.91 -9.39
CA GLY A 162 -7.73 -3.05 -9.05
C GLY A 162 -6.74 -3.70 -8.07
N ALA A 163 -6.97 -4.94 -7.61
CA ALA A 163 -6.10 -5.61 -6.65
C ALA A 163 -5.83 -7.07 -7.05
N TRP A 164 -4.67 -7.58 -6.61
CA TRP A 164 -4.27 -8.98 -6.76
C TRP A 164 -3.71 -9.48 -5.43
N TRP A 165 -4.37 -10.47 -4.84
CA TRP A 165 -4.01 -11.06 -3.54
C TRP A 165 -3.49 -12.49 -3.63
N CYS A 166 -3.49 -13.09 -4.83
CA CYS A 166 -3.03 -14.45 -5.04
C CYS A 166 -1.50 -14.54 -5.08
N GLU A 167 -0.95 -15.62 -4.54
CA GLU A 167 0.49 -15.92 -4.61
C GLU A 167 0.89 -16.47 -5.99
N HIS A 168 -0.09 -16.93 -6.77
CA HIS A 168 0.12 -17.53 -8.08
C HIS A 168 -0.30 -16.57 -9.19
N GLU A 169 0.40 -16.64 -10.30
CA GLU A 169 0.02 -16.00 -11.54
C GLU A 169 -1.17 -16.71 -12.19
N GLY A 170 -2.01 -16.00 -12.92
CA GLY A 170 -3.15 -16.59 -13.61
C GLY A 170 -4.17 -15.58 -14.12
N ALA A 171 -5.26 -16.09 -14.70
CA ALA A 171 -6.37 -15.25 -15.18
C ALA A 171 -7.25 -14.71 -14.04
N GLY A 172 -7.15 -15.32 -12.84
CA GLY A 172 -7.84 -14.92 -11.62
C GLY A 172 -7.19 -15.57 -10.40
N PRO A 173 -7.57 -15.12 -9.18
CA PRO A 173 -7.07 -15.68 -7.93
C PRO A 173 -7.39 -17.18 -7.85
N CYS A 174 -6.43 -18.02 -7.40
CA CYS A 174 -6.59 -19.48 -7.35
C CYS A 174 -7.61 -19.97 -6.30
N GLY A 175 -7.91 -19.15 -5.29
CA GLY A 175 -8.87 -19.47 -4.22
C GLY A 175 -8.36 -20.43 -3.15
N ALA A 176 -7.14 -20.97 -3.29
CA ALA A 176 -6.62 -22.05 -2.46
C ALA A 176 -5.26 -21.79 -1.82
N CYS A 177 -4.54 -20.71 -2.18
CA CYS A 177 -3.31 -20.34 -1.49
C CYS A 177 -3.61 -19.60 -0.19
N PRO A 178 -2.66 -19.57 0.78
CA PRO A 178 -2.85 -18.90 2.07
C PRO A 178 -3.35 -17.46 1.96
N SER A 179 -2.82 -16.69 1.01
CA SER A 179 -3.24 -15.30 0.77
C SER A 179 -4.68 -15.21 0.23
N CYS A 180 -5.09 -16.12 -0.66
CA CYS A 180 -6.48 -16.21 -1.13
C CYS A 180 -7.44 -16.55 0.01
N GLU A 181 -7.11 -17.56 0.82
CA GLU A 181 -7.95 -17.99 1.95
C GLU A 181 -8.07 -16.87 2.99
N SER A 182 -6.96 -16.19 3.32
CA SER A 182 -6.94 -15.10 4.29
C SER A 182 -7.79 -13.92 3.82
N TRP A 183 -7.64 -13.50 2.56
CA TRP A 183 -8.43 -12.40 2.00
C TRP A 183 -9.92 -12.73 1.89
N GLN A 184 -10.27 -13.95 1.45
CA GLN A 184 -11.65 -14.38 1.39
C GLN A 184 -12.31 -14.43 2.78
N ARG A 185 -11.57 -14.90 3.80
CA ARG A 185 -12.03 -14.90 5.19
C ARG A 185 -12.26 -13.47 5.68
N ALA A 186 -11.31 -12.56 5.44
CA ALA A 186 -11.44 -11.16 5.79
C ALA A 186 -12.70 -10.52 5.17
N LEU A 187 -12.92 -10.71 3.87
CA LEU A 187 -14.13 -10.22 3.19
C LEU A 187 -15.43 -10.82 3.73
N GLN A 188 -15.41 -12.09 4.14
CA GLN A 188 -16.60 -12.72 4.75
C GLN A 188 -16.90 -12.10 6.12
N GLN A 189 -15.89 -11.90 6.95
CA GLN A 189 -16.03 -11.29 8.28
C GLN A 189 -16.49 -9.84 8.19
N ALA A 190 -15.92 -9.05 7.28
CA ALA A 190 -16.32 -7.69 6.96
C ALA A 190 -17.82 -7.61 6.61
N ARG A 191 -18.30 -8.44 5.71
CA ARG A 191 -19.74 -8.50 5.32
C ARG A 191 -20.65 -8.85 6.48
N PHE A 192 -20.25 -9.76 7.36
CA PHE A 192 -21.03 -10.11 8.55
C PHE A 192 -21.08 -8.96 9.56
N GLY A 193 -19.97 -8.20 9.74
CA GLY A 193 -19.91 -7.02 10.61
C GLY A 193 -20.87 -5.93 10.15
N VAL A 194 -20.92 -5.61 8.88
CA VAL A 194 -21.82 -4.60 8.28
C VAL A 194 -23.31 -4.98 8.45
N ALA A 195 -23.64 -6.27 8.28
CA ALA A 195 -25.01 -6.74 8.49
C ALA A 195 -25.47 -6.59 9.96
N GLY A 196 -24.56 -6.81 10.91
CA GLY A 196 -24.83 -6.68 12.35
C GLY A 196 -24.99 -5.24 12.85
N THR A 197 -24.26 -4.29 12.26
CA THR A 197 -24.32 -2.86 12.64
C THR A 197 -25.53 -2.14 12.05
N ARG A 198 -25.95 -2.47 10.84
CA ARG A 198 -27.18 -1.90 10.25
C ARG A 198 -28.45 -2.31 10.98
N ALA A 199 -28.48 -3.50 11.58
CA ALA A 199 -29.63 -3.97 12.38
C ALA A 199 -29.78 -3.22 13.72
N LYS A 200 -28.70 -2.61 14.27
CA LYS A 200 -28.74 -1.86 15.53
C LYS A 200 -29.02 -0.35 15.37
N ALA A 201 -28.86 0.20 14.17
CA ALA A 201 -29.12 1.63 13.91
C ALA A 201 -30.57 1.94 13.52
N GLY A 202 -31.44 0.92 13.42
CA GLY A 202 -32.86 1.03 13.04
C GLY A 202 -33.87 0.61 14.14
N ALA A 203 -33.46 0.55 15.42
CA ALA A 203 -34.38 0.22 16.53
C ALA A 203 -34.53 1.41 17.49
#